data_961eea56ac8310ff1e3dcb0baa470f56
#
_entry.id   961eea56ac8310ff1e3dcb0baa470f56
#
_cell.length_a   1.000
_cell.length_b   1.000
_cell.length_c   1.000
_cell.angle_alpha   90.00
_cell.angle_beta   90.00
_cell.angle_gamma   90.00
#
_symmetry.space_group_name_H-M   'P 1'
#
loop_
_entity.id
_entity.type
_entity.pdbx_description
1 polymer ?
#
loop_
_entity_poly.entity_id
_entity_poly.type
_entity_poly.pdbx_seq_one_letter_code
_entity_poly.pdbx_strand_id
1 'polypeptide(L)'
;GWDEVKEFNCCQKTWEDGPYGREKDFYGQNNQNRNSMSAYGTAKILEEIIHHKIYHQNNLKLKDFLFRNLAIDQLTENENQVKGFLGEGLPEKTPFWSKAGLMSKARHDAAWWLNNQSSQTLLVVFGNGQNFANDTSFLPEISHAIYTYNQQNLASS
;
A
#
# COMPACT_ATOMS: atom_id res chain seq x y z
N GLY A 1 20.41 5.58 5.08
CA GLY A 1 20.75 4.19 5.26
C GLY A 1 19.57 3.37 5.77
N TRP A 2 19.73 2.07 5.85
CA TRP A 2 18.73 1.17 6.42
C TRP A 2 18.60 1.39 7.94
N ASP A 3 17.38 1.53 8.42
CA ASP A 3 17.06 1.58 9.84
C ASP A 3 16.51 0.20 10.24
N GLU A 4 17.30 -0.59 10.97
CA GLU A 4 16.93 -1.96 11.37
C GLU A 4 15.72 -2.02 12.29
N VAL A 5 15.48 -0.98 13.08
CA VAL A 5 14.33 -0.92 14.00
C VAL A 5 13.05 -0.58 13.26
N LYS A 6 13.14 0.32 12.29
CA LYS A 6 11.99 0.80 11.49
C LYS A 6 11.81 0.02 10.20
N GLU A 7 12.81 -0.75 9.79
CA GLU A 7 12.82 -1.56 8.57
C GLU A 7 12.56 -0.77 7.27
N PHE A 8 13.13 0.43 7.17
CA PHE A 8 13.14 1.21 5.93
C PHE A 8 14.38 2.09 5.80
N ASN A 9 14.66 2.54 4.58
CA ASN A 9 15.51 3.67 4.32
C ASN A 9 14.81 4.67 3.40
N CYS A 10 15.12 5.94 3.58
CA CYS A 10 14.61 7.03 2.77
C CYS A 10 15.76 7.91 2.33
N CYS A 11 16.39 7.60 1.21
CA CYS A 11 17.46 8.39 0.61
C CYS A 11 17.34 8.27 -0.89
N GLN A 12 16.19 8.67 -1.44
CA GLN A 12 15.98 8.52 -2.85
C GLN A 12 15.77 9.87 -3.52
N LYS A 13 16.49 10.05 -4.62
CA LYS A 13 16.24 11.06 -5.60
C LYS A 13 14.91 10.81 -6.31
N THR A 14 14.12 11.85 -6.53
CA THR A 14 12.88 11.78 -7.32
C THR A 14 13.18 11.93 -8.82
N TRP A 15 12.21 11.63 -9.67
CA TRP A 15 12.28 11.84 -11.11
C TRP A 15 12.63 13.29 -11.49
N GLU A 16 12.18 14.23 -10.67
CA GLU A 16 12.33 15.67 -10.90
C GLU A 16 13.74 16.18 -10.61
N ASP A 17 14.55 15.38 -9.91
CA ASP A 17 15.87 15.81 -9.43
C ASP A 17 17.00 15.74 -10.47
N GLY A 18 16.73 15.44 -11.72
CA GLY A 18 17.69 15.50 -12.80
C GLY A 18 17.66 14.36 -13.81
N PRO A 19 18.51 14.39 -14.83
CA PRO A 19 18.42 13.47 -15.95
C PRO A 19 18.65 12.04 -15.54
N TYR A 20 17.86 11.18 -16.12
CA TYR A 20 17.97 9.73 -16.05
C TYR A 20 19.40 9.30 -16.38
N GLY A 21 20.10 8.76 -15.45
CA GLY A 21 21.51 8.37 -15.60
C GLY A 21 22.41 8.85 -14.46
N ARG A 22 22.17 10.05 -13.92
CA ARG A 22 22.81 10.52 -12.69
C ARG A 22 22.35 9.74 -11.47
N GLU A 23 21.17 9.18 -11.54
CA GLU A 23 20.61 8.31 -10.49
C GLU A 23 21.47 7.09 -10.23
N LYS A 24 22.13 6.53 -11.27
CA LYS A 24 23.01 5.37 -11.11
C LYS A 24 24.15 5.65 -10.15
N ASP A 25 24.75 6.84 -10.25
CA ASP A 25 25.85 7.23 -9.37
C ASP A 25 25.37 7.43 -7.93
N PHE A 26 24.15 7.97 -7.78
CA PHE A 26 23.54 8.20 -6.47
C PHE A 26 23.14 6.88 -5.80
N TYR A 27 22.61 5.92 -6.55
CA TYR A 27 22.17 4.64 -5.98
C TYR A 27 23.34 3.71 -5.57
N GLY A 28 24.55 4.04 -6.00
CA GLY A 28 25.72 3.21 -5.74
C GLY A 28 25.79 1.98 -6.65
N GLN A 29 26.95 1.29 -6.63
CA GLN A 29 27.23 0.20 -7.57
C GLN A 29 26.22 -0.96 -7.50
N ASN A 30 25.67 -1.23 -6.31
CA ASN A 30 24.72 -2.32 -6.06
C ASN A 30 23.32 -1.80 -5.69
N ASN A 31 22.99 -0.57 -6.06
CA ASN A 31 21.75 0.09 -5.65
C ASN A 31 21.54 0.17 -4.12
N GLN A 32 22.62 0.13 -3.35
CA GLN A 32 22.56 0.13 -1.88
C GLN A 32 21.93 1.37 -1.28
N ASN A 33 21.87 2.48 -2.04
CA ASN A 33 21.28 3.73 -1.61
C ASN A 33 19.82 3.88 -2.07
N ARG A 34 19.23 2.89 -2.71
CA ARG A 34 17.81 2.93 -3.06
C ARG A 34 16.93 2.87 -1.83
N ASN A 35 15.77 3.50 -1.92
CA ASN A 35 14.74 3.32 -0.90
C ASN A 35 14.39 1.84 -0.79
N SER A 36 14.37 1.35 0.43
CA SER A 36 13.98 -0.01 0.76
C SER A 36 12.99 0.02 1.91
N MET A 37 12.03 -0.87 1.88
CA MET A 37 10.98 -0.94 2.88
C MET A 37 10.50 -2.39 2.99
N SER A 38 10.35 -2.90 4.21
CA SER A 38 9.69 -4.18 4.44
C SER A 38 8.17 -4.00 4.53
N ALA A 39 7.42 -5.09 4.39
CA ALA A 39 5.99 -5.07 4.62
C ALA A 39 5.67 -4.64 6.05
N TYR A 40 6.45 -5.08 7.05
CA TYR A 40 6.31 -4.66 8.44
C TYR A 40 6.54 -3.16 8.63
N GLY A 41 7.64 -2.61 8.11
CA GLY A 41 7.94 -1.18 8.18
C GLY A 41 6.86 -0.33 7.51
N THR A 42 6.34 -0.80 6.36
CA THR A 42 5.22 -0.14 5.67
C THR A 42 3.94 -0.16 6.51
N ALA A 43 3.63 -1.30 7.15
CA ALA A 43 2.48 -1.43 8.03
C ALA A 43 2.57 -0.44 9.21
N LYS A 44 3.75 -0.30 9.82
CA LYS A 44 3.99 0.67 10.90
C LYS A 44 3.75 2.11 10.45
N ILE A 45 4.25 2.50 9.29
CA ILE A 45 4.02 3.83 8.74
C ILE A 45 2.54 4.07 8.48
N LEU A 46 1.85 3.09 7.87
CA LEU A 46 0.41 3.20 7.60
C LEU A 46 -0.40 3.31 8.91
N GLU A 47 -0.07 2.51 9.92
CA GLU A 47 -0.66 2.59 11.26
C GLU A 47 -0.53 4.00 11.86
N GLU A 48 0.66 4.58 11.79
CA GLU A 48 0.92 5.93 12.29
C GLU A 48 0.10 7.01 11.54
N ILE A 49 -0.02 6.89 10.21
CA ILE A 49 -0.83 7.80 9.38
C ILE A 49 -2.31 7.68 9.76
N ILE A 50 -2.83 6.47 9.89
CA ILE A 50 -4.23 6.18 10.18
C ILE A 50 -4.63 6.73 11.56
N HIS A 51 -3.78 6.55 12.54
CA HIS A 51 -4.01 6.99 13.92
C HIS A 51 -3.54 8.44 14.20
N HIS A 52 -3.19 9.22 13.17
CA HIS A 52 -2.78 10.62 13.29
C HIS A 52 -1.58 10.88 14.21
N LYS A 53 -0.68 9.93 14.39
CA LYS A 53 0.46 10.09 15.29
C LYS A 53 1.58 10.95 14.70
N ILE A 54 1.68 11.05 13.37
CA ILE A 54 2.83 11.69 12.71
C ILE A 54 2.68 13.21 12.53
N TYR A 55 1.45 13.77 12.50
CA TYR A 55 1.25 15.19 12.16
C TYR A 55 0.16 15.88 12.97
N HIS A 56 0.53 16.36 14.18
CA HIS A 56 -0.38 17.15 15.00
C HIS A 56 -0.46 18.65 14.64
N GLN A 57 0.47 19.18 13.84
CA GLN A 57 0.61 20.64 13.73
C GLN A 57 -0.10 21.33 12.56
N ASN A 58 -0.51 20.61 11.51
CA ASN A 58 -1.00 21.25 10.29
C ASN A 58 -2.40 20.86 9.81
N ASN A 59 -3.22 20.17 10.59
CA ASN A 59 -4.56 19.70 10.16
C ASN A 59 -4.59 18.93 8.82
N LEU A 60 -3.43 18.61 8.26
CA LEU A 60 -3.32 17.79 7.07
C LEU A 60 -3.61 16.34 7.46
N LYS A 61 -4.79 15.91 7.14
CA LYS A 61 -5.21 14.54 7.30
C LYS A 61 -4.55 13.70 6.21
N LEU A 62 -3.30 13.28 6.41
CA LEU A 62 -2.59 12.38 5.46
C LEU A 62 -3.42 11.18 5.07
N LYS A 63 -4.25 10.70 5.98
CA LYS A 63 -5.23 9.65 5.74
C LYS A 63 -6.15 9.97 4.56
N ASP A 64 -6.58 11.21 4.40
CA ASP A 64 -7.53 11.59 3.34
C ASP A 64 -6.91 11.42 1.94
N PHE A 65 -5.59 11.55 1.80
CA PHE A 65 -4.89 11.28 0.53
C PHE A 65 -4.84 9.80 0.16
N LEU A 66 -5.03 8.92 1.12
CA LEU A 66 -5.03 7.48 0.92
C LEU A 66 -6.43 6.92 0.66
N PHE A 67 -7.48 7.71 0.89
CA PHE A 67 -8.86 7.28 0.68
C PHE A 67 -9.12 6.90 -0.77
N ARG A 68 -9.83 5.77 -0.96
CA ARG A 68 -10.29 5.28 -2.27
C ARG A 68 -11.79 5.02 -2.19
N ASN A 69 -12.50 5.47 -3.20
CA ASN A 69 -13.93 5.20 -3.34
C ASN A 69 -14.11 3.92 -4.17
N LEU A 70 -14.30 2.79 -3.51
CA LEU A 70 -14.38 1.49 -4.19
C LEU A 70 -15.52 1.42 -5.20
N ALA A 71 -16.67 2.05 -4.93
CA ALA A 71 -17.80 2.04 -5.84
C ALA A 71 -17.50 2.73 -7.18
N ILE A 72 -16.63 3.74 -7.19
CA ILE A 72 -16.22 4.46 -8.40
C ILE A 72 -14.97 3.81 -9.00
N ASP A 73 -13.96 3.56 -8.18
CA ASP A 73 -12.64 3.14 -8.64
C ASP A 73 -12.63 1.73 -9.20
N GLN A 74 -13.53 0.83 -8.74
CA GLN A 74 -13.70 -0.52 -9.31
C GLN A 74 -14.31 -0.49 -10.71
N LEU A 75 -15.12 0.51 -11.03
CA LEU A 75 -15.79 0.66 -12.33
C LEU A 75 -14.93 1.40 -13.37
N THR A 76 -13.86 2.06 -12.94
CA THR A 76 -13.02 2.87 -13.82
C THR A 76 -12.10 1.98 -14.64
N GLU A 77 -12.11 2.14 -15.97
CA GLU A 77 -11.21 1.38 -16.87
C GLU A 77 -9.77 1.90 -16.86
N ASN A 78 -9.56 3.12 -16.42
CA ASN A 78 -8.25 3.75 -16.34
C ASN A 78 -7.40 3.15 -15.20
N GLU A 79 -6.08 3.27 -15.33
CA GLU A 79 -5.15 2.91 -14.26
C GLU A 79 -5.49 3.64 -12.97
N ASN A 80 -5.85 2.89 -11.95
CA ASN A 80 -6.15 3.40 -10.62
C ASN A 80 -5.47 2.52 -9.55
N GLN A 81 -5.67 2.84 -8.26
CA GLN A 81 -5.06 2.12 -7.16
C GLN A 81 -6.01 1.12 -6.49
N VAL A 82 -7.08 0.69 -7.16
CA VAL A 82 -8.09 -0.25 -6.68
C VAL A 82 -8.13 -1.50 -7.54
N LYS A 83 -8.30 -1.33 -8.86
CA LYS A 83 -8.44 -2.44 -9.81
C LYS A 83 -7.12 -3.21 -9.94
N GLY A 84 -7.15 -4.51 -9.73
CA GLY A 84 -5.96 -5.37 -9.66
C GLY A 84 -5.16 -5.21 -8.36
N PHE A 85 -5.71 -4.53 -7.34
CA PHE A 85 -5.12 -4.32 -6.03
C PHE A 85 -6.07 -4.77 -4.91
N LEU A 86 -5.67 -4.58 -3.64
CA LEU A 86 -6.44 -5.07 -2.49
C LEU A 86 -7.88 -4.53 -2.44
N GLY A 87 -8.12 -3.33 -2.94
CA GLY A 87 -9.44 -2.72 -2.94
C GLY A 87 -10.48 -3.46 -3.80
N GLU A 88 -10.06 -4.10 -4.90
CA GLU A 88 -10.99 -4.80 -5.80
C GLU A 88 -11.64 -6.02 -5.15
N GLY A 89 -10.96 -6.68 -4.22
CA GLY A 89 -11.48 -7.86 -3.52
C GLY A 89 -12.49 -7.56 -2.41
N LEU A 90 -12.79 -6.28 -2.15
CA LEU A 90 -13.66 -5.83 -1.07
C LEU A 90 -15.04 -5.37 -1.59
N PRO A 91 -16.10 -5.43 -0.77
CA PRO A 91 -17.39 -4.84 -1.12
C PRO A 91 -17.28 -3.34 -1.38
N GLU A 92 -18.02 -2.83 -2.38
CA GLU A 92 -17.99 -1.42 -2.83
C GLU A 92 -18.20 -0.38 -1.72
N LYS A 93 -18.95 -0.72 -0.68
CA LYS A 93 -19.25 0.18 0.45
C LYS A 93 -18.23 0.12 1.58
N THR A 94 -17.16 -0.66 1.44
CA THR A 94 -16.11 -0.76 2.46
C THR A 94 -15.31 0.53 2.52
N PRO A 95 -15.24 1.22 3.66
CA PRO A 95 -14.33 2.34 3.83
C PRO A 95 -12.87 1.84 3.70
N PHE A 96 -12.15 2.41 2.73
CA PHE A 96 -10.87 1.86 2.28
C PHE A 96 -9.83 2.96 2.03
N TRP A 97 -8.63 2.72 2.50
CA TRP A 97 -7.46 3.60 2.31
C TRP A 97 -6.28 2.77 1.87
N SER A 98 -5.60 3.19 0.83
CA SER A 98 -4.44 2.43 0.35
C SER A 98 -3.41 3.27 -0.39
N LYS A 99 -2.24 2.66 -0.54
CA LYS A 99 -1.19 3.09 -1.46
C LYS A 99 -0.68 1.89 -2.24
N ALA A 100 -1.11 1.81 -3.47
CA ALA A 100 -0.67 0.79 -4.41
C ALA A 100 0.68 1.15 -5.06
N GLY A 101 1.40 0.14 -5.53
CA GLY A 101 2.63 0.27 -6.30
C GLY A 101 2.72 -0.80 -7.37
N LEU A 102 2.96 -0.39 -8.62
CA LEU A 102 3.14 -1.28 -9.77
C LEU A 102 4.42 -0.92 -10.50
N MET A 103 5.21 -1.94 -10.77
CA MET A 103 6.42 -1.87 -11.59
C MET A 103 6.50 -3.13 -12.48
N SER A 104 7.45 -3.16 -13.41
CA SER A 104 7.64 -4.30 -14.33
C SER A 104 7.85 -5.65 -13.65
N LYS A 105 8.36 -5.66 -12.42
CA LYS A 105 8.63 -6.87 -11.62
C LYS A 105 8.08 -6.79 -10.21
N ALA A 106 7.10 -5.93 -9.95
CA ALA A 106 6.56 -5.78 -8.62
C ALA A 106 5.11 -5.29 -8.66
N ARG A 107 4.26 -5.87 -7.83
CA ARG A 107 2.90 -5.43 -7.54
C ARG A 107 2.71 -5.45 -6.04
N HIS A 108 2.51 -4.27 -5.47
CA HIS A 108 2.43 -4.07 -4.03
C HIS A 108 1.16 -3.33 -3.67
N ASP A 109 0.64 -3.58 -2.48
CA ASP A 109 -0.34 -2.70 -1.89
C ASP A 109 -0.20 -2.68 -0.36
N ALA A 110 -0.47 -1.50 0.22
CA ALA A 110 -0.56 -1.28 1.64
C ALA A 110 -1.93 -0.65 1.91
N ALA A 111 -2.79 -1.36 2.59
CA ALA A 111 -4.18 -0.99 2.75
C ALA A 111 -4.65 -1.08 4.20
N TRP A 112 -5.63 -0.23 4.49
CA TRP A 112 -6.41 -0.27 5.72
C TRP A 112 -7.88 -0.11 5.38
N TRP A 113 -8.75 -0.93 6.01
CA TRP A 113 -10.18 -0.85 5.82
C TRP A 113 -10.95 -1.17 7.09
N LEU A 114 -12.21 -0.76 7.12
CA LEU A 114 -13.15 -1.11 8.18
C LEU A 114 -13.98 -2.32 7.76
N ASN A 115 -13.91 -3.39 8.55
CA ASN A 115 -14.79 -4.55 8.36
C ASN A 115 -16.23 -4.24 8.85
N ASN A 116 -16.32 -3.48 9.94
CA ASN A 116 -17.54 -2.90 10.51
C ASN A 116 -17.19 -1.72 11.43
N GLN A 117 -18.11 -1.27 12.28
CA GLN A 117 -17.88 -0.13 13.17
C GLN A 117 -16.79 -0.34 14.22
N SER A 118 -16.52 -1.58 14.62
CA SER A 118 -15.59 -1.94 15.71
C SER A 118 -14.39 -2.77 15.26
N SER A 119 -14.35 -3.24 14.01
CA SER A 119 -13.30 -4.10 13.48
C SER A 119 -12.65 -3.49 12.25
N GLN A 120 -11.34 -3.52 12.22
CA GLN A 120 -10.52 -2.97 11.13
C GLN A 120 -9.43 -3.96 10.73
N THR A 121 -8.96 -3.84 9.50
CA THR A 121 -7.83 -4.62 8.99
C THR A 121 -6.78 -3.68 8.41
N LEU A 122 -5.54 -3.93 8.78
CA LEU A 122 -4.36 -3.34 8.12
C LEU A 122 -3.61 -4.49 7.45
N LEU A 123 -3.40 -4.38 6.15
CA LEU A 123 -2.77 -5.41 5.33
C LEU A 123 -1.73 -4.79 4.40
N VAL A 124 -0.53 -5.36 4.39
CA VAL A 124 0.53 -4.99 3.44
C VAL A 124 1.00 -6.24 2.71
N VAL A 125 0.95 -6.19 1.38
CA VAL A 125 1.37 -7.29 0.52
C VAL A 125 2.38 -6.79 -0.52
N PHE A 126 3.55 -7.42 -0.56
CA PHE A 126 4.58 -7.14 -1.53
C PHE A 126 4.79 -8.35 -2.44
N GLY A 127 4.26 -8.29 -3.66
CA GLY A 127 4.53 -9.26 -4.71
C GLY A 127 5.78 -8.86 -5.49
N ASN A 128 6.80 -9.71 -5.52
CA ASN A 128 8.04 -9.48 -6.24
C ASN A 128 8.24 -10.56 -7.31
N GLY A 129 8.50 -10.13 -8.52
CA GLY A 129 8.65 -10.97 -9.70
C GLY A 129 7.64 -10.63 -10.79
N GLN A 130 7.99 -10.94 -12.03
CA GLN A 130 7.17 -10.60 -13.20
C GLN A 130 5.80 -11.28 -13.16
N ASN A 131 5.71 -12.50 -12.62
CA ASN A 131 4.45 -13.21 -12.49
C ASN A 131 3.47 -12.43 -11.61
N PHE A 132 3.93 -11.97 -10.43
CA PHE A 132 3.10 -11.15 -9.55
C PHE A 132 2.78 -9.78 -10.12
N ALA A 133 3.72 -9.16 -10.85
CA ALA A 133 3.47 -7.87 -11.48
C ALA A 133 2.34 -7.93 -12.52
N ASN A 134 2.25 -9.03 -13.24
CA ASN A 134 1.27 -9.26 -14.30
C ASN A 134 -0.05 -9.86 -13.79
N ASP A 135 -0.07 -10.43 -12.58
CA ASP A 135 -1.25 -11.06 -12.00
C ASP A 135 -2.15 -10.01 -11.35
N THR A 136 -3.25 -9.71 -12.01
CA THR A 136 -4.25 -8.75 -11.52
C THR A 136 -5.25 -9.37 -10.53
N SER A 137 -5.27 -10.69 -10.37
CA SER A 137 -6.16 -11.39 -9.44
C SER A 137 -5.55 -11.63 -8.06
N PHE A 138 -4.24 -11.71 -7.98
CA PHE A 138 -3.50 -12.07 -6.77
C PHE A 138 -3.86 -11.24 -5.53
N LEU A 139 -3.80 -9.91 -5.63
CA LEU A 139 -4.11 -9.02 -4.51
C LEU A 139 -5.62 -8.99 -4.18
N PRO A 140 -6.53 -8.91 -5.16
CA PRO A 140 -7.96 -9.04 -4.93
C PRO A 140 -8.36 -10.32 -4.20
N GLU A 141 -7.81 -11.46 -4.59
CA GLU A 141 -8.10 -12.75 -3.95
C GLU A 141 -7.67 -12.79 -2.48
N ILE A 142 -6.49 -12.23 -2.17
CA ILE A 142 -6.00 -12.14 -0.79
C ILE A 142 -6.94 -11.29 0.07
N SER A 143 -7.29 -10.09 -0.39
CA SER A 143 -8.17 -9.20 0.39
C SER A 143 -9.56 -9.79 0.56
N HIS A 144 -10.11 -10.42 -0.48
CA HIS A 144 -11.39 -11.11 -0.42
C HIS A 144 -11.39 -12.24 0.61
N ALA A 145 -10.35 -13.07 0.62
CA ALA A 145 -10.23 -14.18 1.57
C ALA A 145 -10.15 -13.67 3.02
N ILE A 146 -9.32 -12.64 3.27
CA ILE A 146 -9.17 -12.04 4.61
C ILE A 146 -10.47 -11.37 5.06
N TYR A 147 -11.13 -10.63 4.18
CA TYR A 147 -12.41 -9.99 4.48
C TYR A 147 -13.48 -11.03 4.86
N THR A 148 -13.62 -12.08 4.05
CA THR A 148 -14.58 -13.16 4.29
C THR A 148 -14.31 -13.88 5.62
N TYR A 149 -13.05 -14.21 5.92
CA TYR A 149 -12.65 -14.80 7.18
C TYR A 149 -13.02 -13.91 8.38
N ASN A 150 -12.74 -12.62 8.29
CA ASN A 150 -13.08 -11.68 9.36
C ASN A 150 -14.59 -11.55 9.57
N GLN A 151 -15.40 -11.55 8.51
CA GLN A 151 -16.85 -11.51 8.62
C GLN A 151 -17.42 -12.76 9.33
N GLN A 152 -16.90 -13.94 9.03
CA GLN A 152 -17.31 -15.18 9.67
C GLN A 152 -17.03 -15.19 11.17
N ASN A 153 -15.86 -14.71 11.58
CA ASN A 153 -15.50 -14.65 13.00
C ASN A 153 -16.27 -13.58 13.78
N LEU A 154 -16.63 -12.48 13.14
CA LEU A 154 -17.46 -11.43 13.74
C LEU A 154 -18.93 -11.87 13.93
N ALA A 155 -19.43 -12.79 13.10
CA ALA A 155 -20.77 -13.33 13.21
C ALA A 155 -20.87 -14.41 14.32
N SER A 156 -19.72 -14.93 14.78
CA SER A 156 -19.63 -15.99 15.78
C SER A 156 -19.35 -15.47 17.20
N SER A 157 -19.16 -14.16 17.36
CA SER A 157 -18.89 -13.47 18.63
C SER A 157 -20.12 -12.69 19.08
#